data_c345b18a38e72185f15d228fe167c987
#
_entry.id   c345b18a38e72185f15d228fe167c987
#
_cell.length_a   1.000
_cell.length_b   1.000
_cell.length_c   1.000
_cell.angle_alpha   90.00
_cell.angle_beta   90.00
_cell.angle_gamma   90.00
#
_symmetry.space_group_name_H-M   'P 1'
#
loop_
_entity.id
_entity.type
_entity.pdbx_description
1 polymer ?
#
loop_
_entity_poly.entity_id
_entity_poly.type
_entity_poly.pdbx_seq_one_letter_code
_entity_poly.pdbx_strand_id
1 'polypeptide(L)'
;MRVAVIGMGLIGGSVLRALAAAGHRVIGFDADPATRGTARTAAAEAPPSARWQIAPSVSAAVADAELCVIAVPLPALEIVLDEITGRGYRGLITDVTSVKMPVLDLVERYLEGGSQRLAGFVGGHPMAGRETSGFTAADPRLFDGCAWVLGLEPGRTMLGDWLDLAALVTELGARAVPATAAEHDRAVATISHVPHLVASAVAEQAADPLAAALGAGSFRDGTRVAATRPDLVAAMCGGNADAVRPVLDAVIESLTAARAALDARDPIAALRPWLVPGHRTRSTWPATAGEPLPMRPSIPALLDLGRAGGWITSVSTDRTTVTAVRPE
;
A
#
# COMPACT_ATOMS: atom_id res chain seq x y z
N MET A 1 9.83 -8.49 18.73
CA MET A 1 9.99 -9.44 17.58
C MET A 1 11.29 -9.21 16.84
N ARG A 2 11.79 -10.22 16.10
CA ARG A 2 12.91 -10.08 15.14
C ARG A 2 12.34 -9.97 13.75
N VAL A 3 12.62 -8.86 13.07
CA VAL A 3 12.04 -8.54 11.77
C VAL A 3 13.13 -8.35 10.73
N ALA A 4 13.00 -9.03 9.59
CA ALA A 4 13.79 -8.76 8.40
C ALA A 4 13.02 -7.80 7.48
N VAL A 5 13.71 -6.80 6.92
CA VAL A 5 13.18 -5.90 5.90
C VAL A 5 14.02 -6.01 4.64
N ILE A 6 13.43 -6.47 3.54
CA ILE A 6 14.09 -6.68 2.25
C ILE A 6 13.65 -5.59 1.28
N GLY A 7 14.60 -4.76 0.86
CA GLY A 7 14.37 -3.51 0.15
C GLY A 7 14.29 -2.32 1.12
N MET A 8 15.22 -1.38 1.00
CA MET A 8 15.33 -0.22 1.90
C MET A 8 15.16 1.09 1.13
N GLY A 9 14.17 1.14 0.25
CA GLY A 9 13.69 2.38 -0.36
C GLY A 9 12.92 3.26 0.65
N LEU A 10 12.08 4.17 0.16
CA LEU A 10 11.24 5.01 1.02
C LEU A 10 10.39 4.18 1.99
N ILE A 11 9.60 3.23 1.48
CA ILE A 11 8.66 2.46 2.30
C ILE A 11 9.41 1.48 3.21
N GLY A 12 10.28 0.61 2.65
CA GLY A 12 11.00 -0.37 3.46
C GLY A 12 11.96 0.26 4.47
N GLY A 13 12.61 1.37 4.12
CA GLY A 13 13.43 2.16 5.04
C GLY A 13 12.60 2.79 6.16
N SER A 14 11.37 3.24 5.86
CA SER A 14 10.44 3.77 6.87
C SER A 14 9.95 2.67 7.82
N VAL A 15 9.58 1.49 7.29
CA VAL A 15 9.23 0.31 8.09
C VAL A 15 10.37 -0.08 9.03
N LEU A 16 11.59 -0.18 8.48
CA LEU A 16 12.79 -0.53 9.25
C LEU A 16 13.02 0.44 10.41
N ARG A 17 12.95 1.75 10.13
CA ARG A 17 13.14 2.79 11.15
C ARG A 17 12.01 2.82 12.18
N ALA A 18 10.76 2.68 11.75
CA ALA A 18 9.59 2.68 12.62
C ALA A 18 9.61 1.49 13.59
N LEU A 19 9.88 0.28 13.08
CA LEU A 19 10.01 -0.92 13.90
C LEU A 19 11.18 -0.84 14.90
N ALA A 20 12.32 -0.31 14.47
CA ALA A 20 13.46 -0.12 15.37
C ALA A 20 13.13 0.90 16.47
N ALA A 21 12.42 1.99 16.16
CA ALA A 21 11.96 2.98 17.12
C ALA A 21 10.93 2.41 18.11
N ALA A 22 10.11 1.45 17.68
CA ALA A 22 9.18 0.69 18.51
C ALA A 22 9.87 -0.41 19.37
N GLY A 23 11.21 -0.53 19.29
CA GLY A 23 11.99 -1.46 20.12
C GLY A 23 12.10 -2.88 19.57
N HIS A 24 11.72 -3.12 18.29
CA HIS A 24 11.93 -4.40 17.63
C HIS A 24 13.39 -4.58 17.19
N ARG A 25 13.83 -5.84 17.08
CA ARG A 25 15.16 -6.17 16.53
C ARG A 25 15.05 -6.26 15.02
N VAL A 26 15.53 -5.27 14.29
CA VAL A 26 15.34 -5.15 12.86
C VAL A 26 16.65 -5.35 12.11
N ILE A 27 16.59 -6.16 11.05
CA ILE A 27 17.71 -6.42 10.14
C ILE A 27 17.25 -6.07 8.73
N GLY A 28 17.90 -5.11 8.08
CA GLY A 28 17.59 -4.70 6.71
C GLY A 28 18.57 -5.29 5.70
N PHE A 29 18.07 -5.53 4.49
CA PHE A 29 18.89 -5.80 3.31
C PHE A 29 18.35 -5.04 2.10
N ASP A 30 19.25 -4.58 1.26
CA ASP A 30 18.96 -4.00 -0.06
C ASP A 30 19.97 -4.52 -1.09
N ALA A 31 19.54 -4.70 -2.34
CA ALA A 31 20.44 -5.15 -3.40
C ALA A 31 21.50 -4.10 -3.73
N ASP A 32 21.17 -2.79 -3.59
CA ASP A 32 22.10 -1.69 -3.85
C ASP A 32 23.11 -1.51 -2.70
N PRO A 33 24.43 -1.67 -2.95
CA PRO A 33 25.47 -1.46 -1.95
C PRO A 33 25.51 -0.03 -1.37
N ALA A 34 25.16 0.99 -2.17
CA ALA A 34 25.13 2.37 -1.74
C ALA A 34 24.01 2.60 -0.71
N THR A 35 22.82 2.06 -0.97
CA THR A 35 21.70 2.06 -0.03
C THR A 35 22.08 1.36 1.28
N ARG A 36 22.74 0.18 1.23
CA ARG A 36 23.23 -0.50 2.44
C ARG A 36 24.25 0.34 3.22
N GLY A 37 25.15 1.06 2.51
CA GLY A 37 26.12 1.97 3.11
C GLY A 37 25.43 3.11 3.86
N THR A 38 24.52 3.81 3.21
CA THR A 38 23.71 4.89 3.80
C THR A 38 22.92 4.42 5.03
N ALA A 39 22.31 3.25 4.94
CA ALA A 39 21.54 2.67 6.04
C ALA A 39 22.41 2.29 7.25
N ARG A 40 23.67 1.84 7.03
CA ARG A 40 24.63 1.57 8.13
C ARG A 40 25.04 2.85 8.83
N THR A 41 25.35 3.91 8.09
CA THR A 41 25.71 5.22 8.66
C THR A 41 24.57 5.75 9.51
N ALA A 42 23.34 5.75 8.98
CA ALA A 42 22.17 6.19 9.72
C ALA A 42 21.87 5.33 10.96
N ALA A 43 22.13 4.01 10.91
CA ALA A 43 22.00 3.14 12.08
C ALA A 43 22.99 3.48 13.19
N ALA A 44 24.22 3.88 12.85
CA ALA A 44 25.24 4.29 13.81
C ALA A 44 24.88 5.63 14.51
N GLU A 45 24.21 6.52 13.79
CA GLU A 45 23.74 7.82 14.28
C GLU A 45 22.43 7.73 15.09
N ALA A 46 21.66 6.65 14.92
CA ALA A 46 20.39 6.45 15.61
C ALA A 46 20.61 6.25 17.13
N PRO A 47 19.63 6.63 17.98
CA PRO A 47 19.65 6.32 19.40
C PRO A 47 19.88 4.82 19.64
N PRO A 48 20.64 4.40 20.65
CA PRO A 48 20.95 2.98 20.88
C PRO A 48 19.73 2.06 20.93
N SER A 49 18.60 2.54 21.46
CA SER A 49 17.33 1.81 21.56
C SER A 49 16.58 1.68 20.23
N ALA A 50 16.95 2.45 19.20
CA ALA A 50 16.28 2.49 17.90
C ALA A 50 17.23 2.11 16.74
N ARG A 51 18.29 1.36 17.02
CA ARG A 51 19.26 0.90 16.03
C ARG A 51 18.79 -0.36 15.34
N TRP A 52 19.17 -0.49 14.08
CA TRP A 52 18.97 -1.68 13.26
C TRP A 52 20.29 -2.23 12.71
N GLN A 53 20.26 -3.42 12.18
CA GLN A 53 21.40 -4.07 11.54
C GLN A 53 21.22 -4.13 10.03
N ILE A 54 22.32 -4.21 9.28
CA ILE A 54 22.30 -4.37 7.82
C ILE A 54 23.02 -5.68 7.45
N ALA A 55 22.24 -6.60 6.90
CA ALA A 55 22.72 -7.90 6.45
C ALA A 55 23.50 -7.81 5.13
N PRO A 56 24.40 -8.78 4.87
CA PRO A 56 25.11 -8.88 3.59
C PRO A 56 24.27 -9.53 2.47
N SER A 57 23.20 -10.27 2.81
CA SER A 57 22.32 -11.00 1.87
C SER A 57 20.90 -11.13 2.43
N VAL A 58 19.93 -11.49 1.56
CA VAL A 58 18.55 -11.85 1.98
C VAL A 58 18.59 -13.00 2.97
N SER A 59 19.35 -14.07 2.66
CA SER A 59 19.50 -15.22 3.56
C SER A 59 19.96 -14.85 4.96
N ALA A 60 20.95 -13.95 5.08
CA ALA A 60 21.44 -13.50 6.38
C ALA A 60 20.43 -12.59 7.12
N ALA A 61 19.61 -11.85 6.38
CA ALA A 61 18.57 -11.02 6.98
C ALA A 61 17.45 -11.86 7.60
N VAL A 62 17.02 -12.94 6.94
CA VAL A 62 15.88 -13.77 7.37
C VAL A 62 16.24 -14.90 8.31
N ALA A 63 17.51 -15.22 8.54
CA ALA A 63 17.97 -16.42 9.24
C ALA A 63 17.27 -16.67 10.59
N ASP A 64 17.09 -15.61 11.38
CA ASP A 64 16.45 -15.67 12.71
C ASP A 64 15.18 -14.79 12.79
N ALA A 65 14.66 -14.32 11.67
CA ALA A 65 13.51 -13.44 11.66
C ALA A 65 12.21 -14.20 11.92
N GLU A 66 11.33 -13.60 12.70
CA GLU A 66 9.95 -14.09 12.95
C GLU A 66 9.00 -13.51 11.89
N LEU A 67 9.34 -12.34 11.35
CA LEU A 67 8.61 -11.66 10.27
C LEU A 67 9.61 -11.21 9.19
N CYS A 68 9.27 -11.44 7.94
CA CYS A 68 9.95 -10.86 6.79
C CYS A 68 9.03 -9.89 6.06
N VAL A 69 9.43 -8.62 5.98
CA VAL A 69 8.75 -7.57 5.21
C VAL A 69 9.46 -7.40 3.88
N ILE A 70 8.78 -7.70 2.77
CA ILE A 70 9.31 -7.57 1.42
C ILE A 70 8.87 -6.21 0.85
N ALA A 71 9.83 -5.31 0.69
CA ALA A 71 9.61 -3.93 0.24
C ALA A 71 10.36 -3.63 -1.07
N VAL A 72 10.37 -4.60 -1.98
CA VAL A 72 10.96 -4.48 -3.31
C VAL A 72 9.88 -4.21 -4.38
N PRO A 73 10.25 -3.66 -5.55
CA PRO A 73 9.33 -3.56 -6.69
C PRO A 73 8.79 -4.93 -7.12
N LEU A 74 7.54 -4.96 -7.62
CA LEU A 74 6.86 -6.19 -8.02
C LEU A 74 7.71 -7.13 -8.91
N PRO A 75 8.48 -6.65 -9.92
CA PRO A 75 9.32 -7.53 -10.74
C PRO A 75 10.46 -8.23 -9.99
N ALA A 76 10.87 -7.70 -8.84
CA ALA A 76 11.94 -8.29 -8.03
C ALA A 76 11.41 -9.26 -6.94
N LEU A 77 10.10 -9.34 -6.75
CA LEU A 77 9.48 -10.11 -5.67
C LEU A 77 9.77 -11.61 -5.80
N GLU A 78 9.70 -12.16 -7.02
CA GLU A 78 9.95 -13.58 -7.28
C GLU A 78 11.36 -14.01 -6.88
N ILE A 79 12.37 -13.20 -7.21
CA ILE A 79 13.77 -13.46 -6.84
C ILE A 79 13.94 -13.49 -5.33
N VAL A 80 13.28 -12.56 -4.62
CA VAL A 80 13.35 -12.49 -3.15
C VAL A 80 12.65 -13.70 -2.52
N LEU A 81 11.50 -14.11 -3.05
CA LEU A 81 10.78 -15.30 -2.57
C LEU A 81 11.60 -16.58 -2.79
N ASP A 82 12.28 -16.73 -3.93
CA ASP A 82 13.19 -17.84 -4.19
C ASP A 82 14.32 -17.93 -3.14
N GLU A 83 14.95 -16.79 -2.85
CA GLU A 83 16.03 -16.75 -1.85
C GLU A 83 15.55 -17.07 -0.43
N ILE A 84 14.35 -16.62 -0.05
CA ILE A 84 13.75 -16.86 1.26
C ILE A 84 13.35 -18.34 1.39
N THR A 85 12.63 -18.89 0.41
CA THR A 85 12.12 -20.26 0.44
C THR A 85 13.23 -21.28 0.29
N GLY A 86 14.21 -21.04 -0.59
CA GLY A 86 15.37 -21.90 -0.78
C GLY A 86 16.23 -22.09 0.47
N ARG A 87 16.04 -21.26 1.51
CA ARG A 87 16.69 -21.37 2.82
C ARG A 87 15.79 -21.99 3.90
N GLY A 88 14.58 -22.38 3.54
CA GLY A 88 13.65 -23.00 4.47
C GLY A 88 13.12 -22.05 5.54
N TYR A 89 13.00 -20.75 5.23
CA TYR A 89 12.40 -19.77 6.14
C TYR A 89 10.98 -20.19 6.55
N ARG A 90 10.64 -20.04 7.82
CA ARG A 90 9.39 -20.50 8.42
C ARG A 90 8.60 -19.40 9.15
N GLY A 91 9.11 -18.18 9.17
CA GLY A 91 8.41 -17.04 9.76
C GLY A 91 7.29 -16.51 8.88
N LEU A 92 6.54 -15.55 9.42
CA LEU A 92 5.51 -14.83 8.68
C LEU A 92 6.14 -13.96 7.61
N ILE A 93 5.53 -13.90 6.43
CA ILE A 93 5.93 -13.00 5.33
C ILE A 93 4.81 -12.01 5.07
N THR A 94 5.19 -10.77 4.83
CA THR A 94 4.31 -9.71 4.29
C THR A 94 5.04 -8.92 3.22
N ASP A 95 4.30 -8.28 2.34
CA ASP A 95 4.82 -7.32 1.38
C ASP A 95 4.25 -5.91 1.62
N VAL A 96 4.73 -4.93 0.87
CA VAL A 96 4.22 -3.55 0.89
C VAL A 96 3.91 -3.02 -0.52
N THR A 97 3.74 -3.90 -1.49
CA THR A 97 3.51 -3.51 -2.89
C THR A 97 2.13 -2.88 -3.08
N SER A 98 2.00 -2.06 -4.13
CA SER A 98 0.77 -1.32 -4.43
C SER A 98 -0.35 -2.18 -5.06
N VAL A 99 -0.07 -3.43 -5.39
CA VAL A 99 -1.01 -4.38 -6.01
C VAL A 99 -0.98 -5.70 -5.26
N LYS A 100 -2.12 -6.38 -5.12
CA LYS A 100 -2.22 -7.57 -4.26
C LYS A 100 -2.47 -8.86 -5.06
N MET A 101 -3.29 -8.84 -6.10
CA MET A 101 -3.55 -10.07 -6.88
C MET A 101 -2.27 -10.68 -7.49
N PRO A 102 -1.40 -9.93 -8.19
CA PRO A 102 -0.16 -10.50 -8.72
C PRO A 102 0.78 -11.05 -7.65
N VAL A 103 0.78 -10.43 -6.45
CA VAL A 103 1.57 -10.91 -5.31
C VAL A 103 1.00 -12.21 -4.77
N LEU A 104 -0.33 -12.28 -4.61
CA LEU A 104 -1.01 -13.48 -4.13
C LEU A 104 -0.78 -14.66 -5.08
N ASP A 105 -0.98 -14.46 -6.39
CA ASP A 105 -0.75 -15.47 -7.43
C ASP A 105 0.71 -15.98 -7.41
N LEU A 106 1.66 -15.07 -7.18
CA LEU A 106 3.07 -15.42 -7.07
C LEU A 106 3.31 -16.27 -5.81
N VAL A 107 2.86 -15.80 -4.65
CA VAL A 107 3.06 -16.47 -3.35
C VAL A 107 2.40 -17.85 -3.32
N GLU A 108 1.22 -18.01 -3.93
CA GLU A 108 0.53 -19.32 -4.01
C GLU A 108 1.39 -20.40 -4.68
N ARG A 109 2.15 -20.04 -5.73
CA ARG A 109 3.08 -20.97 -6.37
C ARG A 109 4.15 -21.51 -5.41
N TYR A 110 4.55 -20.70 -4.42
CA TYR A 110 5.51 -21.10 -3.38
C TYR A 110 4.86 -21.83 -2.20
N LEU A 111 3.57 -21.56 -1.92
CA LEU A 111 2.81 -22.28 -0.90
C LEU A 111 2.40 -23.69 -1.35
N GLU A 112 2.05 -23.85 -2.64
CA GLU A 112 1.58 -25.12 -3.22
C GLU A 112 2.71 -26.05 -3.67
N GLY A 113 3.94 -25.54 -3.81
CA GLY A 113 5.11 -26.24 -4.35
C GLY A 113 5.71 -27.38 -3.51
N GLY A 114 4.96 -28.05 -2.62
CA GLY A 114 5.36 -29.30 -1.96
C GLY A 114 6.14 -29.11 -0.66
N SER A 115 7.36 -29.57 -0.53
CA SER A 115 8.12 -29.71 0.74
C SER A 115 8.58 -28.40 1.41
N GLN A 116 8.38 -27.24 0.81
CA GLN A 116 8.79 -25.94 1.33
C GLN A 116 7.60 -24.97 1.45
N ARG A 117 6.64 -25.31 2.30
CA ARG A 117 5.54 -24.38 2.66
C ARG A 117 6.12 -23.12 3.30
N LEU A 118 5.76 -21.94 2.76
CA LEU A 118 5.81 -20.71 3.54
C LEU A 118 4.91 -20.89 4.76
N ALA A 119 5.40 -20.56 5.96
CA ALA A 119 4.64 -20.79 7.20
C ALA A 119 3.39 -19.91 7.26
N GLY A 120 3.45 -18.70 6.73
CA GLY A 120 2.32 -17.79 6.60
C GLY A 120 2.63 -16.62 5.68
N PHE A 121 1.61 -16.11 5.01
CA PHE A 121 1.69 -14.90 4.22
C PHE A 121 0.45 -14.05 4.45
N VAL A 122 0.67 -12.74 4.67
CA VAL A 122 -0.38 -11.74 4.73
C VAL A 122 0.05 -10.58 3.83
N GLY A 123 -0.63 -10.38 2.72
CA GLY A 123 -0.36 -9.27 1.82
C GLY A 123 -0.56 -7.93 2.52
N GLY A 124 0.31 -6.96 2.27
CA GLY A 124 0.24 -5.63 2.86
C GLY A 124 0.35 -4.52 1.82
N HIS A 125 -0.30 -3.40 2.07
CA HIS A 125 -0.12 -2.16 1.29
C HIS A 125 -0.35 -0.94 2.19
N PRO A 126 0.70 -0.28 2.68
CA PRO A 126 0.57 1.02 3.33
C PRO A 126 0.17 2.07 2.30
N MET A 127 -0.99 2.70 2.48
CA MET A 127 -1.47 3.80 1.65
C MET A 127 -0.73 5.09 2.01
N ALA A 128 0.59 5.05 1.88
CA ALA A 128 1.52 6.11 2.25
C ALA A 128 2.61 6.23 1.17
N GLY A 129 3.04 7.45 0.89
CA GLY A 129 4.08 7.73 -0.09
C GLY A 129 4.43 9.21 -0.10
N ARG A 130 5.56 9.52 -0.75
CA ARG A 130 6.03 10.87 -1.01
C ARG A 130 6.63 10.92 -2.41
N GLU A 131 6.80 12.10 -2.96
CA GLU A 131 7.46 12.33 -4.25
C GLU A 131 8.97 12.03 -4.20
N THR A 132 9.56 11.99 -3.00
CA THR A 132 10.96 11.63 -2.75
C THR A 132 11.13 10.12 -2.64
N SER A 133 12.29 9.59 -3.03
CA SER A 133 12.59 8.16 -3.03
C SER A 133 13.93 7.84 -2.35
N GLY A 134 14.16 6.56 -2.09
CA GLY A 134 15.39 6.06 -1.48
C GLY A 134 15.39 6.09 0.05
N PHE A 135 16.43 5.52 0.64
CA PHE A 135 16.56 5.37 2.10
C PHE A 135 16.67 6.72 2.84
N THR A 136 17.26 7.74 2.22
CA THR A 136 17.41 9.08 2.81
C THR A 136 16.06 9.79 3.01
N ALA A 137 15.05 9.45 2.21
CA ALA A 137 13.70 9.96 2.34
C ALA A 137 12.85 9.19 3.37
N ALA A 138 13.35 8.06 3.89
CA ALA A 138 12.63 7.22 4.84
C ALA A 138 12.38 7.96 6.18
N ASP A 139 11.14 7.86 6.66
CA ASP A 139 10.66 8.54 7.87
C ASP A 139 9.93 7.52 8.76
N PRO A 140 10.33 7.34 10.03
CA PRO A 140 9.65 6.40 10.94
C PRO A 140 8.18 6.74 11.19
N ARG A 141 7.76 7.99 10.95
CA ARG A 141 6.38 8.45 11.11
C ARG A 141 5.57 8.45 9.80
N LEU A 142 6.10 7.85 8.73
CA LEU A 142 5.43 7.82 7.43
C LEU A 142 4.04 7.18 7.50
N PHE A 143 3.83 6.29 8.46
CA PHE A 143 2.61 5.49 8.59
C PHE A 143 1.59 6.06 9.58
N ASP A 144 1.91 7.14 10.30
CA ASP A 144 1.01 7.76 11.28
C ASP A 144 -0.34 8.13 10.63
N GLY A 145 -1.41 7.48 11.09
CA GLY A 145 -2.77 7.69 10.61
C GLY A 145 -3.07 7.20 9.20
N CYS A 146 -2.10 6.60 8.47
CA CYS A 146 -2.39 6.07 7.14
C CYS A 146 -3.24 4.79 7.21
N ALA A 147 -4.01 4.52 6.16
CA ALA A 147 -4.59 3.20 5.98
C ALA A 147 -3.48 2.23 5.55
N TRP A 148 -3.40 1.08 6.21
CA TRP A 148 -2.55 -0.04 5.79
C TRP A 148 -3.45 -1.23 5.50
N VAL A 149 -3.63 -1.53 4.23
CA VAL A 149 -4.45 -2.68 3.84
C VAL A 149 -3.71 -3.97 4.16
N LEU A 150 -4.39 -4.89 4.81
CA LEU A 150 -3.90 -6.24 5.11
C LEU A 150 -4.81 -7.27 4.43
N GLY A 151 -4.20 -8.08 3.55
CA GLY A 151 -4.88 -9.13 2.80
C GLY A 151 -5.47 -10.19 3.72
N LEU A 152 -6.74 -10.49 3.52
CA LEU A 152 -7.46 -11.49 4.32
C LEU A 152 -8.27 -12.40 3.39
N GLU A 153 -7.63 -13.47 2.94
CA GLU A 153 -8.23 -14.42 2.00
C GLU A 153 -8.95 -15.54 2.76
N PRO A 154 -10.28 -15.68 2.60
CA PRO A 154 -11.04 -16.77 3.25
C PRO A 154 -10.50 -18.15 2.88
N GLY A 155 -10.26 -18.98 3.88
CA GLY A 155 -9.72 -20.33 3.72
C GLY A 155 -8.21 -20.42 3.41
N ARG A 156 -7.51 -19.27 3.30
CA ARG A 156 -6.07 -19.21 2.98
C ARG A 156 -5.28 -18.45 4.02
N THR A 157 -5.70 -17.23 4.39
CA THR A 157 -5.05 -16.44 5.44
C THR A 157 -5.40 -17.00 6.81
N MET A 158 -4.38 -17.30 7.61
CA MET A 158 -4.57 -17.67 9.01
C MET A 158 -4.93 -16.41 9.81
N LEU A 159 -6.03 -16.47 10.57
CA LEU A 159 -6.49 -15.31 11.37
C LEU A 159 -5.44 -14.85 12.39
N GLY A 160 -4.68 -15.80 12.98
CA GLY A 160 -3.59 -15.49 13.92
C GLY A 160 -2.50 -14.63 13.27
N ASP A 161 -2.02 -15.03 12.10
CA ASP A 161 -0.99 -14.29 11.34
C ASP A 161 -1.47 -12.89 10.96
N TRP A 162 -2.73 -12.79 10.53
CA TRP A 162 -3.35 -11.50 10.21
C TRP A 162 -3.42 -10.59 11.44
N LEU A 163 -3.84 -11.12 12.60
CA LEU A 163 -3.92 -10.34 13.85
C LEU A 163 -2.54 -9.92 14.38
N ASP A 164 -1.52 -10.76 14.20
CA ASP A 164 -0.15 -10.41 14.57
C ASP A 164 0.37 -9.25 13.72
N LEU A 165 0.12 -9.28 12.40
CA LEU A 165 0.49 -8.18 11.53
C LEU A 165 -0.36 -6.93 11.79
N ALA A 166 -1.67 -7.08 12.03
CA ALA A 166 -2.54 -5.96 12.39
C ALA A 166 -2.09 -5.27 13.69
N ALA A 167 -1.67 -6.05 14.70
CA ALA A 167 -1.09 -5.49 15.92
C ALA A 167 0.18 -4.68 15.61
N LEU A 168 1.07 -5.21 14.78
CA LEU A 168 2.32 -4.55 14.42
C LEU A 168 2.06 -3.23 13.66
N VAL A 169 1.21 -3.24 12.63
CA VAL A 169 0.96 -2.01 11.85
C VAL A 169 0.22 -0.95 12.67
N THR A 170 -0.67 -1.35 13.60
CA THR A 170 -1.34 -0.41 14.50
C THR A 170 -0.38 0.14 15.56
N GLU A 171 0.62 -0.61 16.00
CA GLU A 171 1.73 -0.12 16.84
C GLU A 171 2.54 0.96 16.13
N LEU A 172 2.69 0.86 14.79
CA LEU A 172 3.34 1.89 13.97
C LEU A 172 2.44 3.10 13.66
N GLY A 173 1.28 3.22 14.29
CA GLY A 173 0.35 4.34 14.12
C GLY A 173 -0.57 4.23 12.91
N ALA A 174 -0.50 3.15 12.12
CA ALA A 174 -1.36 2.94 10.97
C ALA A 174 -2.75 2.39 11.36
N ARG A 175 -3.71 2.51 10.46
CA ARG A 175 -5.04 1.91 10.56
C ARG A 175 -5.05 0.62 9.74
N ALA A 176 -5.21 -0.55 10.38
CA ALA A 176 -5.26 -1.82 9.66
C ALA A 176 -6.63 -2.00 8.99
N VAL A 177 -6.64 -2.07 7.66
CA VAL A 177 -7.85 -2.23 6.83
C VAL A 177 -7.89 -3.63 6.26
N PRO A 178 -8.84 -4.48 6.68
CA PRO A 178 -9.00 -5.82 6.14
C PRO A 178 -9.68 -5.79 4.76
N ALA A 179 -9.09 -6.48 3.79
CA ALA A 179 -9.68 -6.66 2.46
C ALA A 179 -9.11 -7.92 1.80
N THR A 180 -9.85 -8.52 0.86
CA THR A 180 -9.23 -9.50 -0.05
C THR A 180 -8.36 -8.78 -1.08
N ALA A 181 -7.42 -9.51 -1.69
CA ALA A 181 -6.55 -8.97 -2.75
C ALA A 181 -7.37 -8.36 -3.90
N ALA A 182 -8.42 -9.07 -4.33
CA ALA A 182 -9.30 -8.60 -5.40
C ALA A 182 -10.11 -7.34 -5.03
N GLU A 183 -10.58 -7.22 -3.78
CA GLU A 183 -11.27 -6.02 -3.28
C GLU A 183 -10.31 -4.83 -3.19
N HIS A 184 -9.10 -5.07 -2.67
CA HIS A 184 -8.04 -4.07 -2.63
C HIS A 184 -7.73 -3.54 -4.04
N ASP A 185 -7.45 -4.42 -5.00
CA ASP A 185 -7.00 -4.04 -6.34
C ASP A 185 -8.09 -3.26 -7.11
N ARG A 186 -9.38 -3.61 -6.92
CA ARG A 186 -10.50 -2.79 -7.44
C ARG A 186 -10.57 -1.42 -6.78
N ALA A 187 -10.40 -1.34 -5.47
CA ALA A 187 -10.44 -0.07 -4.74
C ALA A 187 -9.31 0.87 -5.19
N VAL A 188 -8.06 0.38 -5.24
CA VAL A 188 -6.91 1.22 -5.67
C VAL A 188 -6.94 1.55 -7.16
N ALA A 189 -7.54 0.73 -8.01
CA ALA A 189 -7.81 1.09 -9.40
C ALA A 189 -8.62 2.38 -9.49
N THR A 190 -9.66 2.51 -8.64
CA THR A 190 -10.56 3.67 -8.61
C THR A 190 -9.91 4.90 -8.00
N ILE A 191 -9.22 4.76 -6.84
CA ILE A 191 -8.78 5.91 -6.04
C ILE A 191 -7.34 6.35 -6.34
N SER A 192 -6.57 5.54 -7.08
CA SER A 192 -5.16 5.79 -7.34
C SER A 192 -4.78 5.58 -8.80
N HIS A 193 -4.96 4.36 -9.35
CA HIS A 193 -4.38 4.00 -10.64
C HIS A 193 -4.99 4.78 -11.81
N VAL A 194 -6.32 4.79 -11.93
CA VAL A 194 -7.03 5.58 -12.95
C VAL A 194 -6.81 7.08 -12.76
N PRO A 195 -6.84 7.66 -11.56
CA PRO A 195 -6.41 9.03 -11.31
C PRO A 195 -5.02 9.38 -11.87
N HIS A 196 -4.01 8.50 -11.77
CA HIS A 196 -2.69 8.73 -12.37
C HIS A 196 -2.76 8.81 -13.91
N LEU A 197 -3.52 7.91 -14.55
CA LEU A 197 -3.69 7.90 -16.00
C LEU A 197 -4.41 9.14 -16.50
N VAL A 198 -5.49 9.54 -15.82
CA VAL A 198 -6.25 10.76 -16.13
C VAL A 198 -5.39 12.02 -15.94
N ALA A 199 -4.67 12.09 -14.82
CA ALA A 199 -3.78 13.22 -14.55
C ALA A 199 -2.68 13.35 -15.61
N SER A 200 -2.11 12.23 -16.08
CA SER A 200 -1.11 12.23 -17.15
C SER A 200 -1.70 12.73 -18.47
N ALA A 201 -2.90 12.27 -18.84
CA ALA A 201 -3.57 12.72 -20.06
C ALA A 201 -3.92 14.23 -20.01
N VAL A 202 -4.31 14.75 -18.85
CA VAL A 202 -4.57 16.18 -18.67
C VAL A 202 -3.27 16.99 -18.70
N ALA A 203 -2.21 16.50 -18.02
CA ALA A 203 -0.91 17.19 -17.97
C ALA A 203 -0.29 17.34 -19.36
N GLU A 204 -0.43 16.35 -20.23
CA GLU A 204 0.07 16.38 -21.61
C GLU A 204 -0.51 17.56 -22.41
N GLN A 205 -1.76 17.97 -22.15
CA GLN A 205 -2.40 19.09 -22.85
C GLN A 205 -1.79 20.44 -22.48
N ALA A 206 -1.06 20.56 -21.37
CA ALA A 206 -0.36 21.79 -20.96
C ALA A 206 1.03 21.96 -21.62
N ALA A 207 1.37 21.17 -22.63
CA ALA A 207 2.53 21.38 -23.47
C ALA A 207 2.45 22.73 -24.26
N ASP A 208 1.24 23.27 -24.44
CA ASP A 208 1.04 24.63 -24.96
C ASP A 208 1.60 25.69 -23.98
N PRO A 209 2.49 26.62 -24.45
CA PRO A 209 3.13 27.58 -23.55
C PRO A 209 2.15 28.56 -22.87
N LEU A 210 1.05 28.91 -23.51
CA LEU A 210 0.04 29.77 -22.90
C LEU A 210 -0.74 29.04 -21.84
N ALA A 211 -1.14 27.79 -22.08
CA ALA A 211 -1.80 26.93 -21.09
C ALA A 211 -0.90 26.74 -19.87
N ALA A 212 0.39 26.47 -20.06
CA ALA A 212 1.37 26.34 -18.98
C ALA A 212 1.50 27.65 -18.15
N ALA A 213 1.56 28.79 -18.81
CA ALA A 213 1.66 30.11 -18.14
C ALA A 213 0.42 30.46 -17.31
N LEU A 214 -0.76 29.96 -17.70
CA LEU A 214 -2.03 30.20 -17.02
C LEU A 214 -2.34 29.11 -15.96
N GLY A 215 -1.51 28.09 -15.85
CA GLY A 215 -1.68 26.97 -14.91
C GLY A 215 -1.73 27.46 -13.46
N ALA A 216 -2.84 27.19 -12.77
CA ALA A 216 -3.09 27.60 -11.39
C ALA A 216 -3.48 26.39 -10.51
N GLY A 217 -4.17 26.62 -9.38
CA GLY A 217 -4.51 25.60 -8.39
C GLY A 217 -5.19 24.37 -8.99
N SER A 218 -6.20 24.56 -9.85
CA SER A 218 -6.93 23.44 -10.46
C SER A 218 -6.02 22.51 -11.28
N PHE A 219 -5.11 23.09 -12.08
CA PHE A 219 -4.15 22.33 -12.87
C PHE A 219 -3.15 21.61 -11.97
N ARG A 220 -2.52 22.35 -11.03
CA ARG A 220 -1.54 21.78 -10.09
C ARG A 220 -2.12 20.61 -9.30
N ASP A 221 -3.32 20.79 -8.72
CA ASP A 221 -3.92 19.80 -7.85
C ASP A 221 -4.47 18.60 -8.66
N GLY A 222 -5.04 18.86 -9.84
CA GLY A 222 -5.57 17.81 -10.72
C GLY A 222 -4.51 16.99 -11.45
N THR A 223 -3.28 17.52 -11.61
CA THR A 223 -2.19 16.84 -12.32
C THR A 223 -1.00 16.49 -11.43
N ARG A 224 -1.05 16.76 -10.13
CA ARG A 224 0.06 16.56 -9.20
C ARG A 224 0.68 15.17 -9.32
N VAL A 225 -0.16 14.13 -9.41
CA VAL A 225 0.29 12.74 -9.48
C VAL A 225 0.91 12.35 -10.83
N ALA A 226 0.74 13.15 -11.89
CA ALA A 226 1.42 12.93 -13.18
C ALA A 226 2.94 13.12 -13.08
N ALA A 227 3.45 13.83 -12.04
CA ALA A 227 4.87 13.96 -11.78
C ALA A 227 5.51 12.69 -11.19
N THR A 228 4.75 11.65 -10.87
CA THR A 228 5.26 10.35 -10.42
C THR A 228 6.09 9.71 -11.54
N ARG A 229 7.20 9.05 -11.17
CA ARG A 229 8.07 8.37 -12.14
C ARG A 229 7.26 7.41 -13.03
N PRO A 230 7.41 7.48 -14.37
CA PRO A 230 6.61 6.65 -15.30
C PRO A 230 6.72 5.15 -15.02
N ASP A 231 7.93 4.64 -14.69
CA ASP A 231 8.14 3.22 -14.39
C ASP A 231 7.30 2.74 -13.20
N LEU A 232 7.11 3.60 -12.17
CA LEU A 232 6.29 3.25 -11.01
C LEU A 232 4.80 3.20 -11.38
N VAL A 233 4.35 4.19 -12.16
CA VAL A 233 2.95 4.22 -12.64
C VAL A 233 2.67 3.04 -13.56
N ALA A 234 3.59 2.73 -14.47
CA ALA A 234 3.46 1.58 -15.37
C ALA A 234 3.40 0.25 -14.60
N ALA A 235 4.28 0.05 -13.59
CA ALA A 235 4.26 -1.15 -12.77
C ALA A 235 2.95 -1.26 -11.94
N MET A 236 2.47 -0.16 -11.39
CA MET A 236 1.24 -0.09 -10.60
C MET A 236 0.00 -0.33 -11.46
N CYS A 237 -0.16 0.42 -12.56
CA CYS A 237 -1.33 0.29 -13.44
C CYS A 237 -1.29 -1.00 -14.26
N GLY A 238 -0.12 -1.39 -14.77
CA GLY A 238 0.06 -2.60 -15.56
C GLY A 238 -0.04 -3.87 -14.71
N GLY A 239 0.51 -3.85 -13.48
CA GLY A 239 0.35 -4.95 -12.53
C GLY A 239 -1.10 -5.15 -12.06
N ASN A 240 -1.95 -4.14 -12.18
CA ASN A 240 -3.37 -4.17 -11.83
C ASN A 240 -4.28 -4.02 -13.07
N ALA A 241 -3.82 -4.42 -14.25
CA ALA A 241 -4.51 -4.12 -15.51
C ALA A 241 -5.96 -4.63 -15.55
N ASP A 242 -6.24 -5.78 -14.95
CA ASP A 242 -7.57 -6.39 -14.95
C ASP A 242 -8.60 -5.58 -14.13
N ALA A 243 -8.18 -4.96 -13.04
CA ALA A 243 -9.05 -4.08 -12.27
C ALA A 243 -9.06 -2.63 -12.83
N VAL A 244 -7.96 -2.18 -13.43
CA VAL A 244 -7.85 -0.81 -13.99
C VAL A 244 -8.71 -0.63 -15.23
N ARG A 245 -8.71 -1.60 -16.16
CA ARG A 245 -9.47 -1.51 -17.42
C ARG A 245 -10.94 -1.13 -17.22
N PRO A 246 -11.76 -1.88 -16.46
CA PRO A 246 -13.18 -1.55 -16.32
C PRO A 246 -13.43 -0.20 -15.64
N VAL A 247 -12.57 0.23 -14.72
CA VAL A 247 -12.67 1.55 -14.08
C VAL A 247 -12.33 2.66 -15.09
N LEU A 248 -11.28 2.47 -15.90
CA LEU A 248 -10.90 3.42 -16.93
C LEU A 248 -11.99 3.54 -18.00
N ASP A 249 -12.57 2.43 -18.44
CA ASP A 249 -13.68 2.42 -19.40
C ASP A 249 -14.88 3.23 -18.88
N ALA A 250 -15.25 3.05 -17.61
CA ALA A 250 -16.32 3.82 -16.97
C ALA A 250 -16.01 5.34 -16.90
N VAL A 251 -14.75 5.70 -16.67
CA VAL A 251 -14.32 7.10 -16.68
C VAL A 251 -14.37 7.69 -18.08
N ILE A 252 -13.94 6.94 -19.11
CA ILE A 252 -14.00 7.35 -20.52
C ILE A 252 -15.47 7.55 -20.95
N GLU A 253 -16.36 6.64 -20.59
CA GLU A 253 -17.79 6.76 -20.86
C GLU A 253 -18.37 8.02 -20.20
N SER A 254 -18.05 8.25 -18.93
CA SER A 254 -18.48 9.45 -18.19
C SER A 254 -17.98 10.75 -18.84
N LEU A 255 -16.71 10.80 -19.25
CA LEU A 255 -16.14 11.96 -19.98
C LEU A 255 -16.77 12.15 -21.35
N THR A 256 -17.13 11.06 -22.03
CA THR A 256 -17.85 11.11 -23.31
C THR A 256 -19.24 11.72 -23.15
N ALA A 257 -19.94 11.39 -22.06
CA ALA A 257 -21.23 11.99 -21.72
C ALA A 257 -21.07 13.50 -21.39
N ALA A 258 -20.02 13.90 -20.67
CA ALA A 258 -19.72 15.31 -20.44
C ALA A 258 -19.46 16.07 -21.76
N ARG A 259 -18.68 15.47 -22.65
CA ARG A 259 -18.43 16.04 -23.98
C ARG A 259 -19.73 16.24 -24.77
N ALA A 260 -20.62 15.24 -24.76
CA ALA A 260 -21.92 15.34 -25.43
C ALA A 260 -22.80 16.48 -24.82
N ALA A 261 -22.72 16.69 -23.51
CA ALA A 261 -23.43 17.80 -22.85
C ALA A 261 -22.94 19.18 -23.33
N LEU A 262 -21.69 19.31 -23.75
CA LEU A 262 -21.15 20.56 -24.33
C LEU A 262 -21.71 20.89 -25.72
N ASP A 263 -22.23 19.92 -26.44
CA ASP A 263 -22.86 20.09 -27.75
C ASP A 263 -24.35 20.48 -27.65
N ALA A 264 -24.90 20.54 -26.42
CA ALA A 264 -26.31 20.90 -26.20
C ALA A 264 -26.56 22.40 -26.50
N ARG A 265 -27.82 22.74 -26.79
CA ARG A 265 -28.24 24.13 -27.00
C ARG A 265 -27.96 25.04 -25.80
N ASP A 266 -28.06 24.51 -24.58
CA ASP A 266 -27.64 25.15 -23.32
C ASP A 266 -26.64 24.24 -22.61
N PRO A 267 -25.33 24.38 -22.90
CA PRO A 267 -24.29 23.56 -22.32
C PRO A 267 -24.17 23.70 -20.78
N ILE A 268 -24.48 24.88 -20.25
CA ILE A 268 -24.41 25.13 -18.80
C ILE A 268 -25.46 24.29 -18.08
N ALA A 269 -26.71 24.33 -18.52
CA ALA A 269 -27.79 23.54 -17.97
C ALA A 269 -27.56 22.02 -18.16
N ALA A 270 -26.97 21.61 -19.30
CA ALA A 270 -26.71 20.20 -19.62
C ALA A 270 -25.57 19.59 -18.79
N LEU A 271 -24.51 20.37 -18.48
CA LEU A 271 -23.38 19.89 -17.67
C LEU A 271 -23.72 19.73 -16.19
N ARG A 272 -24.63 20.51 -15.66
CA ARG A 272 -24.93 20.57 -14.23
C ARG A 272 -25.30 19.18 -13.64
N PRO A 273 -26.22 18.39 -14.23
CA PRO A 273 -26.54 17.07 -13.73
C PRO A 273 -25.35 16.11 -13.70
N TRP A 274 -24.45 16.21 -14.67
CA TRP A 274 -23.23 15.39 -14.74
C TRP A 274 -22.26 15.72 -13.60
N LEU A 275 -22.14 16.99 -13.20
CA LEU A 275 -21.22 17.43 -12.14
C LEU A 275 -21.69 17.05 -10.72
N VAL A 276 -23.00 16.94 -10.49
CA VAL A 276 -23.59 16.75 -9.14
C VAL A 276 -23.09 15.50 -8.44
N PRO A 277 -23.03 14.30 -9.06
CA PRO A 277 -22.56 13.10 -8.38
C PRO A 277 -21.12 13.21 -7.88
N GLY A 278 -20.21 13.68 -8.73
CA GLY A 278 -18.80 13.87 -8.36
C GLY A 278 -18.62 14.89 -7.23
N HIS A 279 -19.34 16.03 -7.32
CA HIS A 279 -19.35 17.04 -6.26
C HIS A 279 -19.81 16.45 -4.92
N ARG A 280 -20.91 15.68 -4.91
CA ARG A 280 -21.44 15.04 -3.68
C ARG A 280 -20.40 14.11 -3.07
N THR A 281 -19.85 13.17 -3.84
CA THR A 281 -18.84 12.23 -3.37
C THR A 281 -17.62 12.95 -2.80
N ARG A 282 -17.11 13.99 -3.47
CA ARG A 282 -15.92 14.73 -3.00
C ARG A 282 -16.20 15.56 -1.76
N SER A 283 -17.40 16.12 -1.63
CA SER A 283 -17.79 16.97 -0.48
C SER A 283 -17.95 16.19 0.82
N THR A 284 -18.23 14.89 0.74
CA THR A 284 -18.37 14.00 1.90
C THR A 284 -17.07 13.23 2.21
N TRP A 285 -15.99 13.47 1.47
CA TRP A 285 -14.71 12.79 1.69
C TRP A 285 -13.67 13.73 2.32
N PRO A 286 -12.89 13.27 3.32
CA PRO A 286 -13.01 11.95 3.95
C PRO A 286 -14.25 11.84 4.83
N ALA A 287 -14.78 10.62 4.95
CA ALA A 287 -15.87 10.35 5.88
C ALA A 287 -15.43 10.59 7.34
N THR A 288 -16.35 11.04 8.19
CA THR A 288 -16.11 11.20 9.61
C THR A 288 -15.89 9.84 10.26
N ALA A 289 -14.88 9.73 11.12
CA ALA A 289 -14.66 8.51 11.89
C ALA A 289 -15.72 8.41 12.98
N GLY A 290 -16.40 7.28 13.07
CA GLY A 290 -17.29 6.97 14.19
C GLY A 290 -16.52 6.56 15.45
N GLU A 291 -17.25 6.23 16.50
CA GLU A 291 -16.67 5.83 17.78
C GLU A 291 -15.93 4.48 17.69
N PRO A 292 -14.75 4.37 18.32
CA PRO A 292 -14.04 3.10 18.41
C PRO A 292 -14.79 2.10 19.29
N LEU A 293 -15.05 0.90 18.76
CA LEU A 293 -15.78 -0.15 19.49
C LEU A 293 -14.98 -1.44 19.54
N PRO A 294 -15.02 -2.18 20.68
CA PRO A 294 -14.42 -3.50 20.75
C PRO A 294 -15.19 -4.48 19.87
N MET A 295 -14.46 -5.34 19.16
CA MET A 295 -15.01 -6.37 18.30
C MET A 295 -14.22 -7.68 18.48
N ARG A 296 -14.93 -8.81 18.56
CA ARG A 296 -14.29 -10.13 18.50
C ARG A 296 -13.91 -10.42 17.04
N PRO A 297 -12.63 -10.65 16.73
CA PRO A 297 -12.21 -10.85 15.36
C PRO A 297 -12.63 -12.22 14.82
N SER A 298 -13.14 -12.23 13.60
CA SER A 298 -13.30 -13.39 12.74
C SER A 298 -13.12 -12.96 11.29
N ILE A 299 -12.74 -13.88 10.41
CA ILE A 299 -12.52 -13.51 8.98
C ILE A 299 -13.75 -12.83 8.37
N PRO A 300 -14.98 -13.37 8.52
CA PRO A 300 -16.17 -12.68 7.99
C PRO A 300 -16.39 -11.30 8.61
N ALA A 301 -16.31 -11.16 9.93
CA ALA A 301 -16.55 -9.90 10.61
C ALA A 301 -15.52 -8.81 10.24
N LEU A 302 -14.25 -9.18 10.06
CA LEU A 302 -13.20 -8.28 9.61
C LEU A 302 -13.43 -7.84 8.16
N LEU A 303 -13.74 -8.76 7.24
CA LEU A 303 -14.05 -8.41 5.85
C LEU A 303 -15.29 -7.53 5.74
N ASP A 304 -16.33 -7.79 6.53
CA ASP A 304 -17.53 -6.94 6.57
C ASP A 304 -17.20 -5.54 7.12
N LEU A 305 -16.28 -5.45 8.10
CA LEU A 305 -15.76 -4.16 8.57
C LEU A 305 -15.07 -3.39 7.44
N GLY A 306 -14.14 -4.03 6.72
CA GLY A 306 -13.41 -3.40 5.60
C GLY A 306 -14.33 -2.97 4.47
N ARG A 307 -15.29 -3.80 4.07
CA ARG A 307 -16.31 -3.49 3.04
C ARG A 307 -17.20 -2.31 3.43
N ALA A 308 -17.42 -2.11 4.74
CA ALA A 308 -18.12 -0.94 5.27
C ALA A 308 -17.21 0.31 5.39
N GLY A 309 -15.98 0.27 4.88
CA GLY A 309 -15.01 1.36 4.97
C GLY A 309 -14.36 1.50 6.34
N GLY A 310 -14.52 0.52 7.23
CA GLY A 310 -13.96 0.53 8.57
C GLY A 310 -12.53 -0.02 8.65
N TRP A 311 -11.92 0.14 9.81
CA TRP A 311 -10.54 -0.24 10.09
C TRP A 311 -10.34 -0.62 11.55
N ILE A 312 -9.19 -1.22 11.84
CA ILE A 312 -8.73 -1.56 13.19
C ILE A 312 -7.70 -0.53 13.65
N THR A 313 -7.80 -0.08 14.90
CA THR A 313 -6.86 0.84 15.54
C THR A 313 -6.01 0.18 16.62
N SER A 314 -6.42 -0.98 17.11
CA SER A 314 -5.61 -1.77 18.06
C SER A 314 -6.05 -3.22 18.09
N VAL A 315 -5.13 -4.08 18.53
CA VAL A 315 -5.37 -5.51 18.75
C VAL A 315 -4.95 -5.85 20.18
N SER A 316 -5.80 -6.54 20.95
CA SER A 316 -5.46 -6.97 22.30
C SER A 316 -4.26 -7.92 22.32
N THR A 317 -3.49 -7.93 23.41
CA THR A 317 -2.30 -8.76 23.53
C THR A 317 -2.58 -10.27 23.35
N ASP A 318 -3.75 -10.72 23.79
CA ASP A 318 -4.21 -12.11 23.64
C ASP A 318 -4.88 -12.42 22.30
N ARG A 319 -4.95 -11.43 21.37
CA ARG A 319 -5.57 -11.55 20.04
C ARG A 319 -7.07 -11.89 20.04
N THR A 320 -7.74 -11.77 21.17
CA THR A 320 -9.18 -12.11 21.28
C THR A 320 -10.12 -10.96 20.98
N THR A 321 -9.61 -9.73 21.02
CA THR A 321 -10.38 -8.50 20.78
C THR A 321 -9.60 -7.52 19.93
N VAL A 322 -10.28 -6.82 19.04
CA VAL A 322 -9.75 -5.68 18.26
C VAL A 322 -10.61 -4.45 18.53
N THR A 323 -10.02 -3.26 18.43
CA THR A 323 -10.76 -2.00 18.42
C THR A 323 -11.04 -1.61 16.98
N ALA A 324 -12.31 -1.64 16.60
CA ALA A 324 -12.79 -1.33 15.27
C ALA A 324 -13.41 0.06 15.21
N VAL A 325 -13.21 0.77 14.10
CA VAL A 325 -13.84 2.05 13.78
C VAL A 325 -14.57 1.91 12.46
N ARG A 326 -15.76 2.46 12.34
CA ARG A 326 -16.52 2.59 11.08
C ARG A 326 -16.72 4.07 10.77
N PRO A 327 -16.74 4.46 9.47
CA PRO A 327 -17.19 5.81 9.11
C PRO A 327 -18.67 5.98 9.41
N GLU A 328 -19.05 7.24 9.78
CA GLU A 328 -20.43 7.67 9.96
C GLU A 328 -21.11 7.99 8.63
#